data_243a0a2de9a826b0e61a6908f761edd3
#
_entry.id   243a0a2de9a826b0e61a6908f761edd3
#
_cell.length_a   1.000
_cell.length_b   1.000
_cell.length_c   1.000
_cell.angle_alpha   90.00
_cell.angle_beta   90.00
_cell.angle_gamma   90.00
#
_symmetry.space_group_name_H-M   'P 1'
#
loop_
_entity.id
_entity.type
_entity.pdbx_description
1 polymer ?
#
loop_
_entity_poly.entity_id
_entity_poly.type
_entity_poly.pdbx_seq_one_letter_code
_entity_poly.pdbx_strand_id
1 'polypeptide(L)'
;DLSIPMVFMTYANVVFSYGAEKFISTCHDIGIDGLILPDLPYEEKDEFLPICEKYDVDLISLIAPTSDKRIGVISKDAKGFIYIVSSLGVTGTRSEITTDLGSVVSVIRQNTDVPCAVGFGISTPEQASKMASLSDGAIVGSAIIKIIEKYGKDSPKHVGEYIKSMKDAL
;
A
#
# COMPACT_ATOMS: atom_id res chain seq x y z
N ASP A 1 5.93 -10.78 19.01
CA ASP A 1 4.96 -11.47 18.13
C ASP A 1 3.89 -10.45 17.75
N LEU A 2 3.82 -10.10 16.45
CA LEU A 2 2.79 -9.25 15.89
C LEU A 2 1.67 -10.15 15.35
N SER A 3 0.42 -9.77 15.60
CA SER A 3 -0.77 -10.49 15.12
C SER A 3 -1.42 -9.83 13.92
N ILE A 4 -0.76 -8.83 13.35
CA ILE A 4 -1.22 -8.09 12.16
C ILE A 4 -0.34 -8.46 10.96
N PRO A 5 -0.88 -8.52 9.74
CA PRO A 5 -0.10 -8.73 8.53
C PRO A 5 0.97 -7.65 8.36
N MET A 6 2.13 -8.06 7.87
CA MET A 6 3.26 -7.17 7.59
C MET A 6 3.62 -7.23 6.11
N VAL A 7 3.83 -6.08 5.50
CA VAL A 7 4.27 -6.00 4.11
C VAL A 7 5.52 -5.13 3.99
N PHE A 8 6.44 -5.52 3.12
CA PHE A 8 7.54 -4.66 2.74
C PHE A 8 7.18 -3.79 1.55
N MET A 9 7.66 -2.55 1.56
CA MET A 9 7.59 -1.65 0.42
C MET A 9 9.00 -1.23 0.05
N THR A 10 9.44 -1.59 -1.15
CA THR A 10 10.77 -1.26 -1.67
C THR A 10 10.73 -1.19 -3.20
N TYR A 11 11.81 -0.73 -3.82
CA TYR A 11 11.93 -0.72 -5.28
C TYR A 11 12.29 -2.09 -5.84
N ALA A 12 11.81 -2.41 -7.05
CA ALA A 12 12.07 -3.68 -7.71
C ALA A 12 13.57 -3.95 -7.93
N ASN A 13 14.35 -2.90 -8.24
CA ASN A 13 15.80 -3.02 -8.41
C ASN A 13 16.52 -3.46 -7.13
N VAL A 14 16.00 -3.12 -5.94
CA VAL A 14 16.58 -3.56 -4.66
C VAL A 14 16.37 -5.06 -4.50
N VAL A 15 15.16 -5.55 -4.75
CA VAL A 15 14.83 -6.98 -4.70
C VAL A 15 15.64 -7.76 -5.73
N PHE A 16 15.74 -7.23 -6.94
CA PHE A 16 16.52 -7.84 -8.03
C PHE A 16 18.01 -7.92 -7.68
N SER A 17 18.59 -6.84 -7.16
CA SER A 17 20.02 -6.80 -6.77
C SER A 17 20.36 -7.73 -5.60
N TYR A 18 19.42 -7.95 -4.67
CA TYR A 18 19.56 -8.91 -3.57
C TYR A 18 19.44 -10.36 -4.06
N GLY A 19 18.79 -10.55 -5.19
CA GLY A 19 18.34 -11.81 -5.75
C GLY A 19 16.89 -12.09 -5.37
N ALA A 20 15.98 -12.00 -6.34
CA ALA A 20 14.52 -12.06 -6.11
C ALA A 20 14.10 -13.33 -5.34
N GLU A 21 14.57 -14.50 -5.74
CA GLU A 21 14.31 -15.76 -5.05
C GLU A 21 14.73 -15.71 -3.59
N LYS A 22 15.96 -15.22 -3.31
CA LYS A 22 16.51 -15.14 -1.96
C LYS A 22 15.77 -14.11 -1.12
N PHE A 23 15.40 -12.95 -1.70
CA PHE A 23 14.68 -11.90 -1.00
C PHE A 23 13.30 -12.40 -0.56
N ILE A 24 12.55 -12.96 -1.49
CA ILE A 24 11.15 -13.38 -1.25
C ILE A 24 11.10 -14.60 -0.32
N SER A 25 12.01 -15.57 -0.47
CA SER A 25 12.10 -16.68 0.50
C SER A 25 12.43 -16.19 1.90
N THR A 26 13.34 -15.19 2.03
CA THR A 26 13.63 -14.60 3.34
C THR A 26 12.42 -13.85 3.92
N CYS A 27 11.63 -13.16 3.08
CA CYS A 27 10.37 -12.55 3.51
C CYS A 27 9.44 -13.60 4.15
N HIS A 28 9.23 -14.71 3.49
CA HIS A 28 8.45 -15.84 4.02
C HIS A 28 9.00 -16.33 5.37
N ASP A 29 10.30 -16.61 5.44
CA ASP A 29 10.94 -17.16 6.64
C ASP A 29 10.84 -16.26 7.88
N ILE A 30 10.77 -14.94 7.69
CA ILE A 30 10.64 -13.95 8.77
C ILE A 30 9.20 -13.48 9.01
N GLY A 31 8.22 -14.06 8.30
CA GLY A 31 6.78 -13.75 8.48
C GLY A 31 6.33 -12.44 7.85
N ILE A 32 6.85 -12.09 6.69
CA ILE A 32 6.36 -10.99 5.86
C ILE A 32 5.30 -11.54 4.89
N ASP A 33 4.09 -11.00 4.97
CA ASP A 33 2.93 -11.49 4.25
C ASP A 33 2.83 -10.96 2.81
N GLY A 34 3.48 -9.84 2.51
CA GLY A 34 3.38 -9.25 1.17
C GLY A 34 4.51 -8.29 0.81
N LEU A 35 4.56 -7.98 -0.48
CA LEU A 35 5.58 -7.12 -1.09
C LEU A 35 4.92 -6.06 -1.99
N ILE A 36 5.27 -4.80 -1.78
CA ILE A 36 4.86 -3.65 -2.58
C ILE A 36 6.07 -3.17 -3.37
N LEU A 37 5.97 -3.18 -4.70
CA LEU A 37 7.00 -2.69 -5.63
C LEU A 37 6.43 -1.52 -6.45
N PRO A 38 6.58 -0.25 -6.00
CA PRO A 38 5.92 0.90 -6.60
C PRO A 38 6.36 1.22 -8.03
N ASP A 39 7.54 0.77 -8.39
CA ASP A 39 8.18 0.96 -9.71
C ASP A 39 8.03 -0.24 -10.65
N LEU A 40 7.32 -1.30 -10.23
CA LEU A 40 7.06 -2.47 -11.06
C LEU A 40 5.76 -2.26 -11.86
N PRO A 41 5.83 -2.13 -13.20
CA PRO A 41 4.64 -2.10 -14.03
C PRO A 41 3.87 -3.43 -13.95
N TYR A 42 2.55 -3.36 -14.07
CA TYR A 42 1.71 -4.57 -14.08
C TYR A 42 2.15 -5.60 -15.14
N GLU A 43 2.61 -5.14 -16.29
CA GLU A 43 3.07 -5.97 -17.41
C GLU A 43 4.37 -6.73 -17.10
N GLU A 44 5.14 -6.29 -16.11
CA GLU A 44 6.42 -6.90 -15.70
C GLU A 44 6.28 -7.75 -14.42
N LYS A 45 5.06 -7.87 -13.86
CA LYS A 45 4.81 -8.63 -12.63
C LYS A 45 5.28 -10.08 -12.69
N ASP A 46 5.29 -10.68 -13.89
CA ASP A 46 5.64 -12.09 -14.10
C ASP A 46 7.12 -12.38 -13.76
N GLU A 47 7.95 -11.36 -13.59
CA GLU A 47 9.32 -11.53 -13.09
C GLU A 47 9.35 -11.88 -11.59
N PHE A 48 8.35 -11.45 -10.81
CA PHE A 48 8.28 -11.64 -9.37
C PHE A 48 7.13 -12.54 -8.92
N LEU A 49 6.00 -12.49 -9.61
CA LEU A 49 4.77 -13.17 -9.21
C LEU A 49 4.94 -14.69 -8.97
N PRO A 50 5.60 -15.46 -9.86
CA PRO A 50 5.78 -16.89 -9.64
C PRO A 50 6.61 -17.21 -8.39
N ILE A 51 7.58 -16.33 -8.06
CA ILE A 51 8.40 -16.48 -6.86
C ILE A 51 7.58 -16.14 -5.62
N CYS A 52 6.80 -15.06 -5.67
CA CYS A 52 5.89 -14.67 -4.60
C CYS A 52 4.88 -15.79 -4.30
N GLU A 53 4.27 -16.38 -5.32
CA GLU A 53 3.33 -17.51 -5.18
C GLU A 53 3.99 -18.76 -4.59
N LYS A 54 5.23 -19.05 -4.96
CA LYS A 54 5.99 -20.18 -4.44
C LYS A 54 6.23 -20.10 -2.93
N TYR A 55 6.42 -18.89 -2.42
CA TYR A 55 6.74 -18.63 -1.01
C TYR A 55 5.57 -18.05 -0.21
N ASP A 56 4.36 -18.03 -0.76
CA ASP A 56 3.16 -17.51 -0.09
C ASP A 56 3.35 -16.07 0.42
N VAL A 57 3.94 -15.22 -0.42
CA VAL A 57 4.10 -13.78 -0.19
C VAL A 57 3.27 -13.03 -1.23
N ASP A 58 2.27 -12.26 -0.82
CA ASP A 58 1.42 -11.54 -1.76
C ASP A 58 2.16 -10.41 -2.47
N LEU A 59 2.14 -10.41 -3.81
CA LEU A 59 2.59 -9.25 -4.59
C LEU A 59 1.44 -8.25 -4.70
N ILE A 60 1.53 -7.19 -3.89
CA ILE A 60 0.45 -6.21 -3.73
C ILE A 60 0.33 -5.34 -4.99
N SER A 61 -0.88 -5.31 -5.55
CA SER A 61 -1.16 -4.53 -6.76
C SER A 61 -1.34 -3.05 -6.44
N LEU A 62 -0.68 -2.18 -7.23
CA LEU A 62 -0.89 -0.73 -7.18
C LEU A 62 -1.80 -0.29 -8.33
N ILE A 63 -2.79 0.53 -8.00
CA ILE A 63 -3.68 1.16 -8.98
C ILE A 63 -3.56 2.67 -8.87
N ALA A 64 -3.12 3.31 -9.95
CA ALA A 64 -3.19 4.75 -10.12
C ALA A 64 -4.46 5.11 -10.92
N PRO A 65 -5.00 6.35 -10.81
CA PRO A 65 -6.08 6.82 -11.65
C PRO A 65 -5.71 6.72 -13.13
N THR A 66 -6.39 5.85 -13.85
CA THR A 66 -6.15 5.53 -15.25
C THR A 66 -7.45 5.04 -15.91
N SER A 67 -7.40 4.36 -17.04
CA SER A 67 -8.60 3.85 -17.71
C SER A 67 -9.25 2.70 -16.91
N ASP A 68 -10.59 2.66 -16.92
CA ASP A 68 -11.38 1.61 -16.27
C ASP A 68 -10.97 0.20 -16.70
N LYS A 69 -10.66 0.04 -18.00
CA LYS A 69 -10.17 -1.23 -18.53
C LYS A 69 -8.89 -1.72 -17.83
N ARG A 70 -7.93 -0.81 -17.61
CA ARG A 70 -6.66 -1.14 -16.93
C ARG A 70 -6.89 -1.43 -15.46
N ILE A 71 -7.71 -0.63 -14.79
CA ILE A 71 -8.11 -0.87 -13.39
C ILE A 71 -8.74 -2.25 -13.27
N GLY A 72 -9.69 -2.61 -14.14
CA GLY A 72 -10.37 -3.90 -14.13
C GLY A 72 -9.44 -5.10 -14.33
N VAL A 73 -8.45 -4.98 -15.22
CA VAL A 73 -7.46 -6.03 -15.45
C VAL A 73 -6.59 -6.26 -14.21
N ILE A 74 -6.04 -5.18 -13.63
CA ILE A 74 -5.18 -5.27 -12.43
C ILE A 74 -5.96 -5.83 -11.24
N SER A 75 -7.23 -5.40 -11.07
CA SER A 75 -8.07 -5.80 -9.94
C SER A 75 -8.37 -7.30 -9.92
N LYS A 76 -8.57 -7.92 -11.08
CA LYS A 76 -8.88 -9.38 -11.19
C LYS A 76 -7.77 -10.27 -10.68
N ASP A 77 -6.53 -9.85 -10.82
CA ASP A 77 -5.35 -10.62 -10.42
C ASP A 77 -4.84 -10.24 -9.02
N ALA A 78 -5.47 -9.26 -8.36
CA ALA A 78 -5.00 -8.75 -7.08
C ALA A 78 -5.12 -9.79 -5.96
N LYS A 79 -4.14 -9.78 -5.06
CA LYS A 79 -4.11 -10.58 -3.83
C LYS A 79 -3.81 -9.67 -2.62
N GLY A 80 -4.10 -10.15 -1.42
CA GLY A 80 -3.88 -9.40 -0.19
C GLY A 80 -4.76 -8.16 -0.11
N PHE A 81 -4.28 -7.05 -0.64
CA PHE A 81 -5.06 -5.83 -0.81
C PHE A 81 -4.62 -5.04 -2.06
N ILE A 82 -5.44 -4.10 -2.49
CA ILE A 82 -5.11 -3.18 -3.59
C ILE A 82 -4.69 -1.84 -3.00
N TYR A 83 -3.49 -1.38 -3.36
CA TYR A 83 -3.00 -0.05 -3.01
C TYR A 83 -3.46 0.97 -4.06
N ILE A 84 -4.40 1.85 -3.70
CA ILE A 84 -4.83 2.93 -4.58
C ILE A 84 -3.95 4.15 -4.35
N VAL A 85 -3.26 4.58 -5.39
CA VAL A 85 -2.46 5.81 -5.38
C VAL A 85 -3.37 7.00 -5.69
N SER A 86 -3.59 7.89 -4.71
CA SER A 86 -4.56 8.99 -4.83
C SER A 86 -4.17 10.09 -5.81
N SER A 87 -2.92 10.12 -6.28
CA SER A 87 -2.47 11.09 -7.30
C SER A 87 -1.24 10.59 -8.05
N LEU A 88 -1.13 10.99 -9.32
CA LEU A 88 0.12 10.86 -10.09
C LEU A 88 1.12 11.89 -9.57
N GLY A 89 2.06 11.50 -8.72
CA GLY A 89 3.12 12.41 -8.26
C GLY A 89 3.91 11.92 -7.05
N VAL A 90 4.91 12.72 -6.69
CA VAL A 90 5.91 12.41 -5.67
C VAL A 90 5.36 12.33 -4.24
N THR A 91 6.06 11.59 -3.38
CA THR A 91 5.80 11.46 -1.94
C THR A 91 5.75 12.80 -1.21
N GLY A 92 4.82 12.97 -0.29
CA GLY A 92 4.70 14.17 0.54
C GLY A 92 3.29 14.34 1.12
N THR A 93 3.13 15.25 2.09
CA THR A 93 1.82 15.62 2.64
C THR A 93 1.16 16.66 1.74
N ARG A 94 -0.13 16.48 1.41
CA ARG A 94 -0.91 17.41 0.57
C ARG A 94 -2.17 17.87 1.30
N SER A 95 -2.64 19.07 0.96
CA SER A 95 -3.87 19.65 1.51
C SER A 95 -5.14 19.19 0.79
N GLU A 96 -5.07 18.81 -0.49
CA GLU A 96 -6.22 18.40 -1.29
C GLU A 96 -5.91 17.18 -2.16
N ILE A 97 -6.90 16.27 -2.24
CA ILE A 97 -6.91 15.12 -3.13
C ILE A 97 -7.98 15.41 -4.19
N THR A 98 -7.54 15.69 -5.41
CA THR A 98 -8.42 16.12 -6.52
C THR A 98 -8.92 14.99 -7.41
N THR A 99 -8.42 13.76 -7.19
CA THR A 99 -8.79 12.59 -7.99
C THR A 99 -10.18 12.08 -7.59
N ASP A 100 -10.99 11.71 -8.55
CA ASP A 100 -12.25 10.98 -8.31
C ASP A 100 -11.94 9.52 -7.91
N LEU A 101 -11.65 9.33 -6.62
CA LEU A 101 -11.38 8.03 -6.06
C LEU A 101 -12.63 7.14 -5.99
N GLY A 102 -13.81 7.74 -5.93
CA GLY A 102 -15.07 7.00 -5.90
C GLY A 102 -15.29 6.18 -7.17
N SER A 103 -14.99 6.75 -8.33
CA SER A 103 -15.05 6.03 -9.60
C SER A 103 -14.03 4.91 -9.67
N VAL A 104 -12.79 5.13 -9.24
CA VAL A 104 -11.73 4.11 -9.20
C VAL A 104 -12.16 2.93 -8.33
N VAL A 105 -12.63 3.19 -7.10
CA VAL A 105 -13.09 2.14 -6.19
C VAL A 105 -14.30 1.39 -6.76
N SER A 106 -15.23 2.10 -7.41
CA SER A 106 -16.39 1.47 -8.07
C SER A 106 -15.95 0.46 -9.14
N VAL A 107 -14.97 0.80 -9.97
CA VAL A 107 -14.43 -0.12 -10.98
C VAL A 107 -13.72 -1.31 -10.33
N ILE A 108 -12.94 -1.09 -9.26
CA ILE A 108 -12.29 -2.18 -8.50
C ILE A 108 -13.35 -3.16 -8.00
N ARG A 109 -14.39 -2.67 -7.31
CA ARG A 109 -15.47 -3.50 -6.74
C ARG A 109 -16.29 -4.30 -7.75
N GLN A 110 -16.35 -3.84 -9.02
CA GLN A 110 -16.97 -4.61 -10.10
C GLN A 110 -16.14 -5.82 -10.55
N ASN A 111 -14.86 -5.87 -10.19
CA ASN A 111 -13.91 -6.88 -10.67
C ASN A 111 -13.35 -7.79 -9.59
N THR A 112 -13.39 -7.39 -8.31
CA THR A 112 -12.85 -8.17 -7.19
C THR A 112 -13.45 -7.77 -5.85
N ASP A 113 -13.45 -8.70 -4.89
CA ASP A 113 -13.77 -8.47 -3.48
C ASP A 113 -12.52 -8.22 -2.63
N VAL A 114 -11.33 -8.22 -3.23
CA VAL A 114 -10.08 -7.92 -2.53
C VAL A 114 -10.14 -6.50 -1.95
N PRO A 115 -9.85 -6.31 -0.65
CA PRO A 115 -9.92 -5.01 -0.02
C PRO A 115 -8.97 -4.00 -0.68
N CYS A 116 -9.37 -2.73 -0.68
CA CYS A 116 -8.54 -1.66 -1.23
C CYS A 116 -8.31 -0.55 -0.21
N ALA A 117 -7.10 -0.01 -0.19
CA ALA A 117 -6.71 1.08 0.69
C ALA A 117 -6.09 2.22 -0.11
N VAL A 118 -6.46 3.45 0.25
CA VAL A 118 -5.97 4.66 -0.43
C VAL A 118 -4.74 5.18 0.27
N GLY A 119 -3.68 5.42 -0.49
CA GLY A 119 -2.43 6.01 -0.04
C GLY A 119 -2.09 7.30 -0.76
N PHE A 120 -1.03 7.95 -0.30
CA PHE A 120 -0.48 9.23 -0.75
C PHE A 120 -1.11 10.49 -0.13
N GLY A 121 -0.29 11.17 0.64
CA GLY A 121 -0.58 12.50 1.18
C GLY A 121 -1.50 12.54 2.39
N ILE A 122 -1.99 11.41 2.88
CA ILE A 122 -2.85 11.33 4.07
C ILE A 122 -2.00 11.61 5.31
N SER A 123 -2.42 12.57 6.11
CA SER A 123 -1.68 13.01 7.30
C SER A 123 -2.56 13.43 8.48
N THR A 124 -3.88 13.58 8.27
CA THR A 124 -4.82 13.97 9.33
C THR A 124 -5.94 12.96 9.50
N PRO A 125 -6.56 12.87 10.69
CA PRO A 125 -7.72 12.02 10.95
C PRO A 125 -8.88 12.27 9.98
N GLU A 126 -9.16 13.53 9.63
CA GLU A 126 -10.23 13.90 8.70
C GLU A 126 -9.96 13.37 7.28
N GLN A 127 -8.70 13.44 6.84
CA GLN A 127 -8.30 12.86 5.55
C GLN A 127 -8.44 11.33 5.56
N ALA A 128 -8.02 10.67 6.65
CA ALA A 128 -8.16 9.23 6.81
C ALA A 128 -9.63 8.80 6.77
N SER A 129 -10.50 9.47 7.53
CA SER A 129 -11.95 9.23 7.55
C SER A 129 -12.58 9.40 6.17
N LYS A 130 -12.21 10.46 5.45
CA LYS A 130 -12.69 10.69 4.08
C LYS A 130 -12.26 9.58 3.13
N MET A 131 -11.03 9.08 3.23
CA MET A 131 -10.56 7.98 2.36
C MET A 131 -11.22 6.66 2.73
N ALA A 132 -11.36 6.37 4.01
CA ALA A 132 -12.02 5.15 4.48
C ALA A 132 -13.52 5.11 4.16
N SER A 133 -14.18 6.26 4.01
CA SER A 133 -15.58 6.29 3.55
C SER A 133 -15.75 5.86 2.08
N LEU A 134 -14.68 5.86 1.31
CA LEU A 134 -14.66 5.47 -0.11
C LEU A 134 -14.05 4.08 -0.35
N SER A 135 -13.21 3.60 0.57
CA SER A 135 -12.41 2.37 0.46
C SER A 135 -12.42 1.58 1.77
N ASP A 136 -11.64 0.52 1.89
CA ASP A 136 -11.55 -0.29 3.12
C ASP A 136 -10.51 0.27 4.11
N GLY A 137 -9.69 1.23 3.69
CA GLY A 137 -8.68 1.78 4.57
C GLY A 137 -7.87 2.93 3.98
N ALA A 138 -7.05 3.52 4.83
CA ALA A 138 -6.14 4.61 4.49
C ALA A 138 -4.70 4.22 4.82
N ILE A 139 -3.77 4.54 3.92
CA ILE A 139 -2.34 4.26 4.08
C ILE A 139 -1.61 5.56 4.42
N VAL A 140 -0.91 5.54 5.55
CA VAL A 140 -0.18 6.70 6.08
C VAL A 140 1.29 6.34 6.24
N GLY A 141 2.16 7.06 5.56
CA GLY A 141 3.61 6.84 5.60
C GLY A 141 4.37 8.08 6.07
N SER A 142 4.49 9.09 5.20
CA SER A 142 5.36 10.26 5.42
C SER A 142 5.07 11.03 6.72
N ALA A 143 3.82 11.06 7.19
CA ALA A 143 3.48 11.69 8.45
C ALA A 143 4.09 10.96 9.65
N ILE A 144 4.09 9.62 9.63
CA ILE A 144 4.73 8.78 10.66
C ILE A 144 6.25 9.00 10.65
N ILE A 145 6.87 9.03 9.47
CA ILE A 145 8.32 9.29 9.34
C ILE A 145 8.69 10.65 9.95
N LYS A 146 7.91 11.71 9.71
CA LYS A 146 8.13 13.03 10.33
C LYS A 146 8.06 13.00 11.85
N ILE A 147 7.18 12.18 12.43
CA ILE A 147 7.12 11.99 13.88
C ILE A 147 8.38 11.30 14.38
N ILE A 148 8.84 10.27 13.68
CA ILE A 148 10.07 9.54 14.02
C ILE A 148 11.29 10.47 13.94
N GLU A 149 11.41 11.27 12.88
CA GLU A 149 12.48 12.28 12.73
C GLU A 149 12.48 13.30 13.87
N LYS A 150 11.29 13.76 14.29
CA LYS A 150 11.15 14.77 15.33
C LYS A 150 11.50 14.25 16.73
N TYR A 151 11.11 13.05 17.06
CA TYR A 151 11.20 12.51 18.42
C TYR A 151 12.27 11.42 18.61
N GLY A 152 12.89 10.94 17.53
CA GLY A 152 13.98 9.96 17.57
C GLY A 152 13.60 8.72 18.38
N LYS A 153 14.37 8.42 19.44
CA LYS A 153 14.14 7.26 20.32
C LYS A 153 12.83 7.30 21.10
N ASP A 154 12.27 8.49 21.33
CA ASP A 154 10.99 8.69 22.04
C ASP A 154 9.78 8.61 21.10
N SER A 155 10.01 8.40 19.80
CA SER A 155 8.96 8.34 18.78
C SER A 155 7.88 7.26 18.99
N PRO A 156 8.12 6.08 19.59
CA PRO A 156 7.08 5.04 19.70
C PRO A 156 5.81 5.52 20.39
N LYS A 157 5.92 6.33 21.46
CA LYS A 157 4.77 6.91 22.14
C LYS A 157 3.98 7.84 21.23
N HIS A 158 4.67 8.78 20.57
CA HIS A 158 4.04 9.77 19.69
C HIS A 158 3.44 9.16 18.43
N VAL A 159 4.08 8.15 17.87
CA VAL A 159 3.53 7.36 16.76
C VAL A 159 2.27 6.62 17.20
N GLY A 160 2.28 5.99 18.38
CA GLY A 160 1.11 5.31 18.93
C GLY A 160 -0.07 6.25 19.14
N GLU A 161 0.15 7.44 19.73
CA GLU A 161 -0.87 8.48 19.91
C GLU A 161 -1.44 8.95 18.57
N TYR A 162 -0.58 9.16 17.57
CA TYR A 162 -0.97 9.56 16.23
C TYR A 162 -1.79 8.46 15.52
N ILE A 163 -1.32 7.21 15.52
CA ILE A 163 -2.06 6.08 14.92
C ILE A 163 -3.41 5.91 15.60
N LYS A 164 -3.47 6.05 16.94
CA LYS A 164 -4.74 5.99 17.66
C LYS A 164 -5.70 7.08 17.17
N SER A 165 -5.26 8.33 17.05
CA SER A 165 -6.11 9.41 16.55
C SER A 165 -6.63 9.16 15.11
N MET A 166 -5.79 8.57 14.26
CA MET A 166 -6.18 8.18 12.90
C MET A 166 -7.24 7.07 12.92
N LYS A 167 -7.06 6.05 13.76
CA LYS A 167 -8.01 4.93 13.89
C LYS A 167 -9.33 5.34 14.53
N ASP A 168 -9.30 6.22 15.52
CA ASP A 168 -10.52 6.72 16.18
C ASP A 168 -11.42 7.53 15.21
N ALA A 169 -10.90 7.95 14.07
CA ALA A 169 -11.63 8.69 13.03
C ALA A 169 -12.21 7.79 11.90
N LEU A 170 -11.85 6.50 11.87
CA LEU A 170 -12.35 5.51 10.89
C LEU A 170 -13.62 4.85 11.38
#